data_7be0a1e95dd4a7e85378d2e450b4fac8
#
_entry.id   7be0a1e95dd4a7e85378d2e450b4fac8
#
_cell.length_a   1.000
_cell.length_b   1.000
_cell.length_c   1.000
_cell.angle_alpha   90.00
_cell.angle_beta   90.00
_cell.angle_gamma   90.00
#
_symmetry.space_group_name_H-M   'P 1'
#
loop_
_entity.id
_entity.type
_entity.pdbx_description
1 polymer ?
#
loop_
_entity_poly.entity_id
_entity_poly.type
_entity_poly.pdbx_seq_one_letter_code
_entity_poly.pdbx_strand_id
1 'polypeptide(L)'
;MTSADLAGRVLAGEPRAIARAISLVEDDEVAGANLIRAIFSRTGRAYLIGVTGPPGAGKSTLVDRLVAEFRRQRATVGVIAVDPTSPFTGGAVLGDRLRMQSHSGDEDVFIRSMATRGHLGGLSRATGDAALVLDAAGKDVVIIETVGVGQDEVEIVRTADVSVVTLVPGAGDEVQALKAGIMEIADVFVVNKGDREGADRLVTAVEGTLALHSYGTGDWRPPIVKTVATSGSGVPELVRAIEQFRAHAGAQAPARAEARRRVRAEHRLRELVTQGFLDRLERSVLAPGELSDVAARIAAREIDPYSAAASLIARGRA
;
A
#
# COMPACT_ATOMS: atom_id res chain seq x y z
N MET A 1 -14.68 -25.52 -5.34
CA MET A 1 -14.79 -24.74 -4.10
C MET A 1 -15.55 -23.46 -4.44
N THR A 2 -16.69 -23.23 -3.85
CA THR A 2 -17.48 -22.02 -4.10
C THR A 2 -16.86 -20.82 -3.42
N SER A 3 -17.18 -19.59 -3.87
CA SER A 3 -16.70 -18.36 -3.20
C SER A 3 -17.16 -18.29 -1.73
N ALA A 4 -18.34 -18.84 -1.41
CA ALA A 4 -18.84 -18.88 -0.04
C ALA A 4 -18.04 -19.83 0.87
N ASP A 5 -17.64 -21.01 0.36
CA ASP A 5 -16.76 -21.94 1.09
C ASP A 5 -15.39 -21.32 1.34
N LEU A 6 -14.81 -20.65 0.34
CA LEU A 6 -13.53 -19.95 0.50
C LEU A 6 -13.62 -18.83 1.54
N ALA A 7 -14.71 -18.02 1.50
CA ALA A 7 -14.93 -16.96 2.46
C ALA A 7 -15.01 -17.48 3.90
N GLY A 8 -15.77 -18.56 4.15
CA GLY A 8 -15.84 -19.18 5.48
C GLY A 8 -14.48 -19.62 6.03
N ARG A 9 -13.63 -20.20 5.18
CA ARG A 9 -12.29 -20.64 5.57
C ARG A 9 -11.31 -19.48 5.76
N VAL A 10 -11.44 -18.39 5.00
CA VAL A 10 -10.69 -17.14 5.24
C VAL A 10 -11.05 -16.58 6.61
N LEU A 11 -12.35 -16.51 6.94
CA LEU A 11 -12.84 -16.03 8.23
C LEU A 11 -12.40 -16.92 9.42
N ALA A 12 -12.12 -18.19 9.15
CA ALA A 12 -11.51 -19.12 10.13
C ALA A 12 -9.99 -18.95 10.24
N GLY A 13 -9.37 -18.06 9.48
CA GLY A 13 -7.93 -17.79 9.53
C GLY A 13 -7.05 -18.87 8.88
N GLU A 14 -7.62 -19.77 8.04
CA GLU A 14 -6.87 -20.85 7.42
C GLU A 14 -5.79 -20.32 6.43
N PRO A 15 -4.47 -20.58 6.65
CA PRO A 15 -3.41 -19.98 5.83
C PRO A 15 -3.52 -20.31 4.32
N ARG A 16 -3.93 -21.56 4.00
CA ARG A 16 -4.13 -21.97 2.60
C ARG A 16 -5.32 -21.25 1.94
N ALA A 17 -6.37 -20.98 2.69
CA ALA A 17 -7.52 -20.23 2.19
C ALA A 17 -7.18 -18.76 1.99
N ILE A 18 -6.43 -18.15 2.91
CA ILE A 18 -5.91 -16.79 2.80
C ILE A 18 -5.03 -16.66 1.54
N ALA A 19 -4.06 -17.56 1.34
CA ALA A 19 -3.19 -17.57 0.17
C ALA A 19 -3.99 -17.64 -1.14
N ARG A 20 -5.00 -18.55 -1.20
CA ARG A 20 -5.85 -18.71 -2.36
C ARG A 20 -6.76 -17.49 -2.59
N ALA A 21 -7.29 -16.91 -1.53
CA ALA A 21 -8.11 -15.70 -1.58
C ALA A 21 -7.33 -14.52 -2.16
N ILE A 22 -6.08 -14.32 -1.71
CA ILE A 22 -5.21 -13.28 -2.24
C ILE A 22 -4.89 -13.54 -3.73
N SER A 23 -4.56 -14.77 -4.12
CA SER A 23 -4.38 -15.09 -5.54
C SER A 23 -5.65 -14.82 -6.37
N LEU A 24 -6.82 -15.10 -5.81
CA LEU A 24 -8.09 -14.85 -6.50
C LEU A 24 -8.32 -13.35 -6.76
N VAL A 25 -8.05 -12.48 -5.77
CA VAL A 25 -8.21 -11.02 -5.95
C VAL A 25 -7.14 -10.42 -6.86
N GLU A 26 -5.98 -11.09 -7.01
CA GLU A 26 -4.95 -10.72 -7.98
C GLU A 26 -5.32 -11.10 -9.43
N ASP A 27 -5.90 -12.28 -9.63
CA ASP A 27 -6.00 -12.92 -10.95
C ASP A 27 -7.39 -12.83 -11.58
N ASP A 28 -8.46 -12.77 -10.77
CA ASP A 28 -9.86 -12.78 -11.23
C ASP A 28 -10.67 -11.67 -10.55
N GLU A 29 -10.93 -10.62 -11.31
CA GLU A 29 -11.61 -9.43 -10.81
C GLU A 29 -13.05 -9.71 -10.36
N VAL A 30 -13.79 -10.52 -11.09
CA VAL A 30 -15.20 -10.84 -10.78
C VAL A 30 -15.30 -11.76 -9.58
N ALA A 31 -14.51 -12.83 -9.56
CA ALA A 31 -14.50 -13.76 -8.44
C ALA A 31 -13.89 -13.12 -7.18
N GLY A 32 -12.87 -12.28 -7.33
CA GLY A 32 -12.28 -11.47 -6.26
C GLY A 32 -13.30 -10.52 -5.65
N ALA A 33 -14.03 -9.75 -6.47
CA ALA A 33 -15.08 -8.86 -5.99
C ALA A 33 -16.19 -9.61 -5.23
N ASN A 34 -16.57 -10.80 -5.69
CA ASN A 34 -17.56 -11.63 -4.99
C ASN A 34 -17.04 -12.12 -3.63
N LEU A 35 -15.76 -12.50 -3.55
CA LEU A 35 -15.13 -12.87 -2.29
C LEU A 35 -15.11 -11.67 -1.33
N ILE A 36 -14.65 -10.49 -1.79
CA ILE A 36 -14.61 -9.27 -0.95
C ILE A 36 -16.02 -8.94 -0.42
N ARG A 37 -17.06 -8.99 -1.26
CA ARG A 37 -18.45 -8.77 -0.78
C ARG A 37 -18.83 -9.72 0.35
N ALA A 38 -18.42 -10.99 0.28
CA ALA A 38 -18.74 -12.00 1.28
C ALA A 38 -18.04 -11.79 2.63
N ILE A 39 -16.80 -11.21 2.62
CA ILE A 39 -16.01 -11.03 3.84
C ILE A 39 -16.07 -9.61 4.38
N PHE A 40 -16.53 -8.61 3.62
CA PHE A 40 -16.40 -7.18 3.92
C PHE A 40 -16.97 -6.78 5.29
N SER A 41 -18.12 -7.36 5.70
CA SER A 41 -18.71 -7.06 7.01
C SER A 41 -17.87 -7.50 8.21
N ARG A 42 -16.79 -8.27 7.97
CA ARG A 42 -15.87 -8.78 9.00
C ARG A 42 -14.52 -8.05 8.99
N THR A 43 -14.38 -7.03 8.17
CA THR A 43 -13.19 -6.17 8.08
C THR A 43 -13.31 -4.91 8.95
N GLY A 44 -12.25 -4.12 9.02
CA GLY A 44 -12.18 -2.83 9.73
C GLY A 44 -11.61 -2.95 11.15
N ARG A 45 -10.94 -4.06 11.48
CA ARG A 45 -10.29 -4.30 12.79
C ARG A 45 -8.78 -4.21 12.72
N ALA A 46 -8.18 -4.70 11.64
CA ALA A 46 -6.74 -4.62 11.45
C ALA A 46 -6.26 -3.17 11.39
N TYR A 47 -5.08 -2.92 11.95
CA TYR A 47 -4.39 -1.65 11.79
C TYR A 47 -3.42 -1.73 10.61
N LEU A 48 -3.67 -0.92 9.58
CA LEU A 48 -2.92 -0.95 8.33
C LEU A 48 -1.72 0.01 8.39
N ILE A 49 -0.51 -0.52 8.23
CA ILE A 49 0.75 0.24 8.25
C ILE A 49 1.34 0.21 6.83
N GLY A 50 1.46 1.38 6.20
CA GLY A 50 2.16 1.53 4.93
C GLY A 50 3.63 1.86 5.16
N VAL A 51 4.55 1.09 4.58
CA VAL A 51 5.99 1.35 4.64
C VAL A 51 6.49 1.65 3.24
N THR A 52 6.96 2.88 3.04
CA THR A 52 7.47 3.36 1.76
C THR A 52 8.82 4.05 1.91
N GLY A 53 9.43 4.44 0.79
CA GLY A 53 10.73 5.11 0.72
C GLY A 53 11.59 4.58 -0.43
N PRO A 54 12.72 5.21 -0.75
CA PRO A 54 13.53 4.89 -1.92
C PRO A 54 14.03 3.44 -1.93
N PRO A 55 14.38 2.92 -3.13
CA PRO A 55 15.02 1.62 -3.25
C PRO A 55 16.30 1.58 -2.42
N GLY A 56 16.60 0.43 -1.81
CA GLY A 56 17.79 0.29 -0.98
C GLY A 56 17.72 0.95 0.40
N ALA A 57 16.62 1.60 0.77
CA ALA A 57 16.43 2.17 2.11
C ALA A 57 16.37 1.11 3.23
N GLY A 58 16.23 -0.16 2.88
CA GLY A 58 16.17 -1.27 3.83
C GLY A 58 14.78 -1.51 4.39
N LYS A 59 13.75 -1.15 3.63
CA LYS A 59 12.34 -1.33 4.01
C LYS A 59 12.01 -2.77 4.42
N SER A 60 12.37 -3.76 3.59
CA SER A 60 12.06 -5.17 3.87
C SER A 60 12.73 -5.68 5.15
N THR A 61 13.97 -5.23 5.43
CA THR A 61 14.64 -5.54 6.70
C THR A 61 13.96 -4.85 7.88
N LEU A 62 13.49 -3.61 7.67
CA LEU A 62 12.74 -2.88 8.69
C LEU A 62 11.38 -3.55 8.97
N VAL A 63 10.67 -3.98 7.91
CA VAL A 63 9.39 -4.70 8.02
C VAL A 63 9.58 -6.02 8.78
N ASP A 64 10.64 -6.80 8.49
CA ASP A 64 10.97 -8.03 9.23
C ASP A 64 11.11 -7.75 10.73
N ARG A 65 11.79 -6.66 11.10
CA ARG A 65 11.95 -6.24 12.50
C ARG A 65 10.66 -5.72 13.12
N LEU A 66 9.83 -5.00 12.36
CA LEU A 66 8.50 -4.58 12.83
C LEU A 66 7.61 -5.79 13.11
N VAL A 67 7.60 -6.80 12.24
CA VAL A 67 6.88 -8.06 12.47
C VAL A 67 7.34 -8.69 13.78
N ALA A 68 8.66 -8.85 13.99
CA ALA A 68 9.19 -9.40 15.23
C ALA A 68 8.76 -8.61 16.48
N GLU A 69 8.73 -7.27 16.39
CA GLU A 69 8.35 -6.42 17.52
C GLU A 69 6.85 -6.51 17.82
N PHE A 70 5.96 -6.52 16.80
CA PHE A 70 4.53 -6.74 16.99
C PHE A 70 4.24 -8.15 17.52
N ARG A 71 4.98 -9.17 17.08
CA ARG A 71 4.88 -10.54 17.62
C ARG A 71 5.29 -10.63 19.09
N ARG A 72 6.26 -9.84 19.53
CA ARG A 72 6.60 -9.72 20.97
C ARG A 72 5.42 -9.20 21.79
N GLN A 73 4.61 -8.32 21.20
CA GLN A 73 3.37 -7.82 21.78
C GLN A 73 2.18 -8.78 21.62
N ARG A 74 2.40 -9.99 21.06
CA ARG A 74 1.40 -11.01 20.76
C ARG A 74 0.38 -10.61 19.68
N ALA A 75 0.62 -9.56 18.90
CA ALA A 75 -0.23 -9.21 17.78
C ALA A 75 -0.06 -10.19 16.62
N THR A 76 -1.14 -10.57 15.97
CA THR A 76 -1.10 -11.34 14.71
C THR A 76 -0.80 -10.41 13.54
N VAL A 77 0.12 -10.80 12.63
CA VAL A 77 0.63 -9.89 11.60
C VAL A 77 0.45 -10.46 10.20
N GLY A 78 -0.11 -9.65 9.30
CA GLY A 78 -0.10 -9.89 7.87
C GLY A 78 0.90 -8.96 7.18
N VAL A 79 1.67 -9.45 6.21
CA VAL A 79 2.58 -8.63 5.40
C VAL A 79 2.24 -8.80 3.93
N ILE A 80 2.08 -7.68 3.24
CA ILE A 80 1.95 -7.59 1.80
C ILE A 80 3.19 -6.87 1.29
N ALA A 81 4.11 -7.60 0.67
CA ALA A 81 5.28 -7.03 0.02
C ALA A 81 4.96 -6.82 -1.47
N VAL A 82 4.91 -5.58 -1.89
CA VAL A 82 4.67 -5.22 -3.28
C VAL A 82 6.00 -5.13 -4.00
N ASP A 83 6.24 -6.02 -4.96
CA ASP A 83 7.48 -6.09 -5.74
C ASP A 83 7.27 -5.60 -7.19
N PRO A 84 8.31 -5.03 -7.83
CA PRO A 84 8.25 -4.79 -9.26
C PRO A 84 8.04 -6.10 -9.99
N THR A 85 7.26 -6.05 -11.06
CA THR A 85 7.06 -7.22 -11.93
C THR A 85 8.40 -7.62 -12.56
N SER A 86 8.78 -8.88 -12.40
CA SER A 86 9.92 -9.43 -13.11
C SER A 86 9.65 -9.40 -14.62
N PRO A 87 10.51 -8.75 -15.44
CA PRO A 87 10.34 -8.74 -16.90
C PRO A 87 10.47 -10.12 -17.54
N PHE A 88 11.02 -11.11 -16.80
CA PHE A 88 11.24 -12.47 -17.30
C PHE A 88 10.14 -13.46 -16.91
N THR A 89 9.52 -13.29 -15.74
CA THR A 89 8.56 -14.27 -15.19
C THR A 89 7.15 -13.71 -15.07
N GLY A 90 6.97 -12.39 -15.21
CA GLY A 90 5.69 -11.73 -14.97
C GLY A 90 5.18 -11.81 -13.51
N GLY A 91 5.97 -12.39 -12.61
CA GLY A 91 5.66 -12.53 -11.18
C GLY A 91 6.52 -11.64 -10.29
N ALA A 92 6.24 -11.62 -8.99
CA ALA A 92 7.06 -10.93 -8.00
C ALA A 92 8.49 -11.49 -7.96
N VAL A 93 9.48 -10.60 -7.80
CA VAL A 93 10.88 -11.02 -7.66
C VAL A 93 11.04 -11.74 -6.30
N LEU A 94 11.52 -12.98 -6.33
CA LEU A 94 11.64 -13.89 -5.16
C LEU A 94 12.50 -13.36 -3.99
N GLY A 95 13.16 -12.19 -4.15
CA GLY A 95 14.12 -11.67 -3.17
C GLY A 95 13.55 -11.42 -1.77
N ASP A 96 12.29 -11.01 -1.65
CA ASP A 96 11.72 -10.65 -0.35
C ASP A 96 11.24 -11.86 0.45
N ARG A 97 10.83 -12.95 -0.20
CA ARG A 97 10.53 -14.22 0.50
C ARG A 97 11.74 -14.79 1.26
N LEU A 98 12.95 -14.59 0.73
CA LEU A 98 14.19 -15.04 1.39
C LEU A 98 14.53 -14.21 2.63
N ARG A 99 14.14 -12.93 2.66
CA ARG A 99 14.47 -12.00 3.76
C ARG A 99 13.58 -12.17 4.98
N MET A 100 12.36 -12.70 4.80
CA MET A 100 11.39 -12.90 5.89
C MET A 100 11.23 -14.38 6.29
N GLN A 101 12.19 -15.24 5.97
CA GLN A 101 12.20 -16.65 6.37
C GLN A 101 12.23 -16.86 7.88
N SER A 102 12.70 -15.85 8.64
CA SER A 102 12.69 -15.83 10.10
C SER A 102 11.30 -16.07 10.72
N HIS A 103 10.23 -15.77 10.00
CA HIS A 103 8.85 -15.89 10.46
C HIS A 103 8.09 -17.07 9.84
N SER A 104 8.72 -17.91 9.02
CA SER A 104 8.06 -19.00 8.29
C SER A 104 7.45 -20.09 9.18
N GLY A 105 7.85 -20.17 10.44
CA GLY A 105 7.31 -21.11 11.44
C GLY A 105 6.29 -20.49 12.41
N ASP A 106 5.98 -19.19 12.29
CA ASP A 106 5.03 -18.52 13.16
C ASP A 106 3.63 -18.50 12.51
N GLU A 107 2.69 -19.28 13.05
CA GLU A 107 1.32 -19.40 12.53
C GLU A 107 0.53 -18.08 12.59
N ASP A 108 0.94 -17.17 13.45
CA ASP A 108 0.34 -15.86 13.59
C ASP A 108 0.86 -14.84 12.58
N VAL A 109 1.89 -15.19 11.80
CA VAL A 109 2.44 -14.34 10.72
C VAL A 109 2.03 -14.89 9.36
N PHE A 110 1.50 -14.02 8.51
CA PHE A 110 1.21 -14.35 7.12
C PHE A 110 1.92 -13.36 6.19
N ILE A 111 2.70 -13.87 5.24
CA ILE A 111 3.50 -13.04 4.30
C ILE A 111 3.12 -13.37 2.87
N ARG A 112 2.85 -12.34 2.07
CA ARG A 112 2.55 -12.45 0.64
C ARG A 112 3.33 -11.42 -0.15
N SER A 113 4.08 -11.87 -1.17
CA SER A 113 4.63 -10.99 -2.21
C SER A 113 3.62 -10.87 -3.35
N MET A 114 3.38 -9.66 -3.82
CA MET A 114 2.49 -9.31 -4.93
C MET A 114 3.29 -8.59 -6.01
N ALA A 115 3.00 -8.85 -7.29
CA ALA A 115 3.68 -8.21 -8.41
C ALA A 115 2.88 -7.01 -8.94
N THR A 116 3.59 -5.95 -9.37
CA THR A 116 2.94 -4.72 -9.91
C THR A 116 2.23 -4.93 -11.26
N ARG A 117 2.45 -6.01 -11.98
CA ARG A 117 1.85 -6.45 -13.27
C ARG A 117 1.52 -5.34 -14.28
N GLY A 118 2.10 -4.14 -14.16
CA GLY A 118 2.06 -3.08 -15.18
C GLY A 118 0.70 -2.45 -15.51
N HIS A 119 -0.36 -2.75 -14.78
CA HIS A 119 -1.66 -2.13 -14.98
C HIS A 119 -1.79 -0.85 -14.14
N LEU A 120 -2.07 0.28 -14.80
CA LEU A 120 -2.45 1.53 -14.12
C LEU A 120 -3.66 1.28 -13.21
N GLY A 121 -3.46 1.38 -11.90
CA GLY A 121 -4.50 1.18 -10.86
C GLY A 121 -4.75 -0.26 -10.42
N GLY A 122 -4.30 -1.28 -11.17
CA GLY A 122 -4.59 -2.69 -10.84
C GLY A 122 -3.90 -3.19 -9.58
N LEU A 123 -2.69 -2.72 -9.30
CA LEU A 123 -1.95 -3.11 -8.10
C LEU A 123 -2.56 -2.53 -6.83
N SER A 124 -2.95 -1.25 -6.87
CA SER A 124 -3.62 -0.57 -5.75
C SER A 124 -4.88 -1.32 -5.35
N ARG A 125 -5.71 -1.73 -6.33
CA ARG A 125 -6.90 -2.54 -6.10
C ARG A 125 -6.58 -3.88 -5.42
N ALA A 126 -5.71 -4.68 -6.03
CA ALA A 126 -5.39 -6.01 -5.52
C ALA A 126 -4.70 -5.96 -4.14
N THR A 127 -3.85 -4.96 -3.89
CA THR A 127 -3.22 -4.74 -2.59
C THR A 127 -4.24 -4.37 -1.52
N GLY A 128 -5.17 -3.47 -1.85
CA GLY A 128 -6.27 -3.11 -0.94
C GLY A 128 -7.18 -4.31 -0.64
N ASP A 129 -7.51 -5.11 -1.65
CA ASP A 129 -8.33 -6.31 -1.47
C ASP A 129 -7.58 -7.40 -0.67
N ALA A 130 -6.28 -7.57 -0.87
CA ALA A 130 -5.44 -8.47 -0.07
C ALA A 130 -5.39 -8.03 1.40
N ALA A 131 -5.31 -6.72 1.66
CA ALA A 131 -5.38 -6.20 3.02
C ALA A 131 -6.74 -6.50 3.68
N LEU A 132 -7.85 -6.36 2.96
CA LEU A 132 -9.19 -6.77 3.43
C LEU A 132 -9.28 -8.28 3.72
N VAL A 133 -8.64 -9.12 2.91
CA VAL A 133 -8.57 -10.57 3.17
C VAL A 133 -7.84 -10.88 4.46
N LEU A 134 -6.69 -10.22 4.72
CA LEU A 134 -5.91 -10.39 5.94
C LEU A 134 -6.66 -9.87 7.18
N ASP A 135 -7.32 -8.73 7.06
CA ASP A 135 -8.17 -8.16 8.12
C ASP A 135 -9.34 -9.11 8.46
N ALA A 136 -10.08 -9.59 7.45
CA ALA A 136 -11.15 -10.54 7.63
C ALA A 136 -10.68 -11.88 8.24
N ALA A 137 -9.45 -12.29 7.93
CA ALA A 137 -8.80 -13.47 8.52
C ALA A 137 -8.34 -13.26 9.97
N GLY A 138 -8.56 -12.09 10.56
CA GLY A 138 -8.30 -11.81 11.97
C GLY A 138 -6.88 -11.36 12.29
N LYS A 139 -6.14 -10.81 11.31
CA LYS A 139 -4.84 -10.20 11.61
C LYS A 139 -5.04 -8.87 12.32
N ASP A 140 -4.30 -8.62 13.42
CA ASP A 140 -4.36 -7.39 14.20
C ASP A 140 -3.66 -6.23 13.50
N VAL A 141 -2.56 -6.55 12.81
CA VAL A 141 -1.73 -5.59 12.05
C VAL A 141 -1.53 -6.12 10.65
N VAL A 142 -1.71 -5.23 9.66
CA VAL A 142 -1.36 -5.51 8.26
C VAL A 142 -0.32 -4.50 7.81
N ILE A 143 0.87 -4.98 7.43
CA ILE A 143 1.96 -4.14 6.92
C ILE A 143 2.00 -4.27 5.40
N ILE A 144 1.94 -3.12 4.71
CA ILE A 144 2.06 -3.04 3.25
C ILE A 144 3.39 -2.37 2.93
N GLU A 145 4.29 -3.10 2.29
CA GLU A 145 5.61 -2.59 1.87
C GLU A 145 5.61 -2.30 0.37
N THR A 146 6.07 -1.11 -0.03
CA THR A 146 6.25 -0.75 -1.44
C THR A 146 7.66 -0.93 -1.93
N VAL A 147 7.79 -0.96 -3.26
CA VAL A 147 9.09 -1.01 -3.96
C VAL A 147 9.92 0.26 -3.77
N GLY A 148 9.26 1.40 -3.59
CA GLY A 148 9.93 2.69 -3.47
C GLY A 148 10.25 3.35 -4.82
N VAL A 149 9.46 3.08 -5.86
CA VAL A 149 9.56 3.73 -7.17
C VAL A 149 8.16 4.09 -7.70
N GLY A 150 7.93 5.37 -7.96
CA GLY A 150 6.76 5.84 -8.69
C GLY A 150 5.53 6.17 -7.85
N GLN A 151 4.36 6.18 -8.50
CA GLN A 151 3.08 6.61 -7.92
C GLN A 151 2.51 5.64 -6.88
N ASP A 152 2.98 4.39 -6.85
CA ASP A 152 2.55 3.37 -5.89
C ASP A 152 2.81 3.80 -4.43
N GLU A 153 3.80 4.67 -4.21
CA GLU A 153 4.12 5.25 -2.90
C GLU A 153 2.98 6.12 -2.36
N VAL A 154 2.34 6.90 -3.23
CA VAL A 154 1.22 7.78 -2.86
C VAL A 154 -0.06 6.97 -2.62
N GLU A 155 -0.29 5.91 -3.39
CA GLU A 155 -1.49 5.09 -3.29
C GLU A 155 -1.55 4.26 -2.01
N ILE A 156 -0.41 3.75 -1.55
CA ILE A 156 -0.34 3.01 -0.27
C ILE A 156 -0.68 3.89 0.90
N VAL A 157 -0.22 5.13 0.90
CA VAL A 157 -0.55 6.10 1.93
C VAL A 157 -2.07 6.33 2.02
N ARG A 158 -2.77 6.29 0.89
CA ARG A 158 -4.23 6.42 0.85
C ARG A 158 -4.97 5.17 1.36
N THR A 159 -4.30 4.03 1.39
CA THR A 159 -4.85 2.75 1.87
C THR A 159 -4.56 2.52 3.34
N ALA A 160 -3.39 2.92 3.83
CA ALA A 160 -2.93 2.67 5.19
C ALA A 160 -3.59 3.60 6.24
N ASP A 161 -3.62 3.13 7.49
CA ASP A 161 -4.00 3.94 8.65
C ASP A 161 -2.87 4.85 9.09
N VAL A 162 -1.63 4.39 8.94
CA VAL A 162 -0.39 5.13 9.21
C VAL A 162 0.61 4.91 8.10
N SER A 163 1.31 5.97 7.71
CA SER A 163 2.33 5.96 6.67
C SER A 163 3.70 6.17 7.28
N VAL A 164 4.57 5.18 7.12
CA VAL A 164 5.97 5.20 7.55
C VAL A 164 6.86 5.43 6.33
N VAL A 165 7.49 6.58 6.26
CA VAL A 165 8.43 6.93 5.19
C VAL A 165 9.85 6.65 5.64
N THR A 166 10.51 5.69 4.98
CA THR A 166 11.87 5.27 5.30
C THR A 166 12.88 5.96 4.39
N LEU A 167 13.78 6.71 4.99
CA LEU A 167 14.88 7.42 4.36
C LEU A 167 16.22 6.77 4.77
N VAL A 168 17.28 7.02 3.99
CA VAL A 168 18.63 6.48 4.26
C VAL A 168 19.70 7.51 3.88
N PRO A 169 20.76 7.68 4.70
CA PRO A 169 21.82 8.61 4.38
C PRO A 169 22.65 8.15 3.18
N GLY A 170 23.12 9.10 2.35
CA GLY A 170 24.02 8.85 1.23
C GLY A 170 23.35 8.35 -0.06
N ALA A 171 22.03 8.45 -0.17
CA ALA A 171 21.29 8.02 -1.38
C ALA A 171 21.44 8.98 -2.58
N GLY A 172 22.19 10.09 -2.47
CA GLY A 172 22.35 11.10 -3.53
C GLY A 172 21.06 11.87 -3.89
N ASP A 173 19.92 11.25 -3.68
CA ASP A 173 18.58 11.77 -3.90
C ASP A 173 17.89 12.25 -2.61
N GLU A 174 18.63 12.45 -1.52
CA GLU A 174 18.07 12.86 -0.22
C GLU A 174 17.22 14.13 -0.37
N VAL A 175 17.71 15.09 -1.15
CA VAL A 175 17.00 16.35 -1.43
C VAL A 175 15.84 16.14 -2.43
N GLN A 176 15.91 15.15 -3.32
CA GLN A 176 14.84 14.84 -4.25
C GLN A 176 13.70 14.05 -3.58
N ALA A 177 13.99 13.12 -2.71
CA ALA A 177 13.00 12.45 -1.87
C ALA A 177 12.24 13.46 -0.98
N LEU A 178 12.93 14.46 -0.46
CA LEU A 178 12.33 15.57 0.29
C LEU A 178 11.50 16.51 -0.60
N LYS A 179 11.81 16.62 -1.90
CA LYS A 179 11.07 17.45 -2.87
C LYS A 179 9.86 16.76 -3.50
N ALA A 180 9.76 15.45 -3.48
CA ALA A 180 8.82 14.67 -4.30
C ALA A 180 7.42 14.46 -3.69
N GLY A 181 6.97 15.31 -2.77
CA GLY A 181 5.63 15.13 -2.14
C GLY A 181 5.60 14.00 -1.08
N ILE A 182 6.67 13.22 -0.94
CA ILE A 182 6.79 12.18 0.10
C ILE A 182 6.68 12.78 1.50
N MET A 183 7.10 14.04 1.67
CA MET A 183 7.01 14.73 2.96
C MET A 183 5.57 14.98 3.42
N GLU A 184 4.64 15.15 2.47
CA GLU A 184 3.23 15.45 2.78
C GLU A 184 2.43 14.20 3.19
N ILE A 185 2.99 13.03 2.90
CA ILE A 185 2.29 11.75 3.08
C ILE A 185 2.73 10.99 4.33
N ALA A 186 3.83 11.41 4.99
CA ALA A 186 4.38 10.71 6.14
C ALA A 186 3.65 11.06 7.43
N ASP A 187 3.20 10.03 8.13
CA ASP A 187 2.77 10.15 9.53
C ASP A 187 3.95 9.90 10.49
N VAL A 188 4.95 9.11 10.06
CA VAL A 188 6.20 8.85 10.79
C VAL A 188 7.36 8.80 9.79
N PHE A 189 8.46 9.49 10.09
CA PHE A 189 9.70 9.36 9.34
C PHE A 189 10.65 8.39 10.02
N VAL A 190 11.30 7.57 9.21
CA VAL A 190 12.38 6.68 9.65
C VAL A 190 13.65 7.05 8.90
N VAL A 191 14.72 7.34 9.63
CA VAL A 191 16.08 7.41 9.09
C VAL A 191 16.74 6.07 9.40
N ASN A 192 16.65 5.14 8.43
CA ASN A 192 17.28 3.82 8.57
C ASN A 192 18.76 3.86 8.23
N LYS A 193 19.50 2.82 8.64
CA LYS A 193 20.97 2.81 8.61
C LYS A 193 21.56 4.00 9.38
N GLY A 194 20.97 4.29 10.55
CA GLY A 194 21.31 5.39 11.42
C GLY A 194 22.72 5.33 12.01
N ASP A 195 23.42 4.20 11.81
CA ASP A 195 24.82 3.96 12.11
C ASP A 195 25.77 4.53 11.02
N ARG A 196 25.24 4.92 9.86
CA ARG A 196 26.08 5.48 8.77
C ARG A 196 26.33 6.97 8.95
N GLU A 197 27.46 7.41 8.40
CA GLU A 197 27.77 8.83 8.27
C GLU A 197 26.67 9.54 7.46
N GLY A 198 26.30 10.75 7.89
CA GLY A 198 25.25 11.54 7.28
C GLY A 198 23.85 11.33 7.87
N ALA A 199 23.62 10.33 8.73
CA ALA A 199 22.33 10.10 9.34
C ALA A 199 21.79 11.31 10.12
N ASP A 200 22.64 11.97 10.90
CA ASP A 200 22.24 13.17 11.66
C ASP A 200 21.96 14.37 10.75
N ARG A 201 22.73 14.51 9.65
CA ARG A 201 22.45 15.55 8.63
C ARG A 201 21.08 15.34 7.98
N LEU A 202 20.74 14.09 7.67
CA LEU A 202 19.45 13.76 7.08
C LEU A 202 18.32 14.05 8.07
N VAL A 203 18.46 13.70 9.35
CA VAL A 203 17.50 14.07 10.41
C VAL A 203 17.29 15.58 10.43
N THR A 204 18.38 16.37 10.48
CA THR A 204 18.31 17.84 10.47
C THR A 204 17.62 18.39 9.22
N ALA A 205 17.86 17.78 8.04
CA ALA A 205 17.22 18.20 6.80
C ALA A 205 15.70 17.93 6.81
N VAL A 206 15.27 16.78 7.34
CA VAL A 206 13.84 16.45 7.51
C VAL A 206 13.21 17.40 8.52
N GLU A 207 13.84 17.64 9.67
CA GLU A 207 13.37 18.60 10.67
C GLU A 207 13.20 20.00 10.10
N GLY A 208 14.18 20.47 9.30
CA GLY A 208 14.14 21.75 8.60
C GLY A 208 12.93 21.84 7.65
N THR A 209 12.66 20.77 6.91
CA THR A 209 11.49 20.73 6.02
C THR A 209 10.17 20.73 6.80
N LEU A 210 10.07 19.94 7.87
CA LEU A 210 8.90 19.92 8.75
C LEU A 210 8.67 21.29 9.43
N ALA A 211 9.71 22.04 9.72
CA ALA A 211 9.62 23.37 10.32
C ALA A 211 9.03 24.43 9.37
N LEU A 212 8.99 24.17 8.05
CA LEU A 212 8.34 25.05 7.07
C LEU A 212 6.81 24.96 7.13
N HIS A 213 6.28 23.89 7.74
CA HIS A 213 4.84 23.71 7.94
C HIS A 213 4.41 24.30 9.28
N SER A 214 3.29 25.00 9.28
CA SER A 214 2.68 25.51 10.50
C SER A 214 1.77 24.43 11.09
N TYR A 215 2.10 23.97 12.29
CA TYR A 215 1.26 23.01 13.04
C TYR A 215 0.41 23.79 14.06
N GLY A 216 -0.90 23.61 13.99
CA GLY A 216 -1.85 24.17 14.96
C GLY A 216 -1.91 23.36 16.25
N THR A 217 -2.60 23.87 17.25
CA THR A 217 -2.84 23.13 18.49
C THR A 217 -3.63 21.85 18.21
N GLY A 218 -3.05 20.69 18.53
CA GLY A 218 -3.65 19.38 18.30
C GLY A 218 -3.41 18.80 16.91
N ASP A 219 -2.56 19.39 16.09
CA ASP A 219 -2.11 18.77 14.84
C ASP A 219 -0.98 17.76 15.12
N TRP A 220 -0.93 16.74 14.31
CA TRP A 220 0.15 15.76 14.36
C TRP A 220 1.39 16.29 13.64
N ARG A 221 2.48 16.40 14.37
CA ARG A 221 3.80 16.63 13.77
C ARG A 221 4.50 15.29 13.64
N PRO A 222 4.83 14.81 12.42
CA PRO A 222 5.48 13.52 12.24
C PRO A 222 6.80 13.42 13.01
N PRO A 223 6.97 12.42 13.88
CA PRO A 223 8.26 12.17 14.52
C PRO A 223 9.26 11.59 13.53
N ILE A 224 10.56 11.79 13.82
CA ILE A 224 11.66 11.22 13.08
C ILE A 224 12.36 10.19 13.98
N VAL A 225 12.37 8.93 13.55
CA VAL A 225 12.96 7.83 14.31
C VAL A 225 14.21 7.32 13.56
N LYS A 226 15.37 7.33 14.24
CA LYS A 226 16.59 6.69 13.72
C LYS A 226 16.53 5.20 13.99
N THR A 227 16.81 4.38 12.96
CA THR A 227 16.83 2.92 13.08
C THR A 227 18.09 2.33 12.46
N VAL A 228 18.51 1.19 12.99
CA VAL A 228 19.46 0.27 12.35
C VAL A 228 18.77 -1.06 12.22
N ALA A 229 18.03 -1.26 11.12
CA ALA A 229 17.13 -2.41 10.93
C ALA A 229 17.86 -3.75 11.06
N THR A 230 19.15 -3.84 10.67
CA THR A 230 19.94 -5.06 10.78
C THR A 230 20.14 -5.51 12.23
N SER A 231 20.31 -4.59 13.17
CA SER A 231 20.45 -4.87 14.60
C SER A 231 19.13 -4.78 15.38
N GLY A 232 18.07 -4.20 14.78
CA GLY A 232 16.80 -3.91 15.45
C GLY A 232 16.81 -2.64 16.31
N SER A 233 17.92 -1.90 16.34
CA SER A 233 18.02 -0.64 17.10
C SER A 233 17.03 0.39 16.55
N GLY A 234 16.29 1.09 17.44
CA GLY A 234 15.28 2.08 17.09
C GLY A 234 13.92 1.50 16.68
N VAL A 235 13.79 0.18 16.51
CA VAL A 235 12.52 -0.44 16.09
C VAL A 235 11.45 -0.36 17.19
N PRO A 236 11.74 -0.59 18.49
CA PRO A 236 10.76 -0.35 19.55
C PRO A 236 10.29 1.11 19.62
N GLU A 237 11.18 2.06 19.32
CA GLU A 237 10.87 3.50 19.23
C GLU A 237 9.91 3.77 18.07
N LEU A 238 10.14 3.14 16.92
CA LEU A 238 9.27 3.24 15.75
C LEU A 238 7.87 2.69 16.05
N VAL A 239 7.77 1.52 16.67
CA VAL A 239 6.47 0.96 17.06
C VAL A 239 5.74 1.90 18.02
N ARG A 240 6.44 2.48 19.01
CA ARG A 240 5.85 3.50 19.90
C ARG A 240 5.35 4.72 19.13
N ALA A 241 6.09 5.22 18.14
CA ALA A 241 5.66 6.35 17.31
C ALA A 241 4.40 6.01 16.50
N ILE A 242 4.32 4.80 15.95
CA ILE A 242 3.13 4.29 15.26
C ILE A 242 1.92 4.21 16.20
N GLU A 243 2.10 3.70 17.42
CA GLU A 243 1.04 3.60 18.43
C GLU A 243 0.59 4.99 18.93
N GLN A 244 1.52 5.93 19.09
CA GLN A 244 1.21 7.32 19.42
C GLN A 244 0.37 7.99 18.34
N PHE A 245 0.71 7.76 17.07
CA PHE A 245 -0.09 8.24 15.95
C PHE A 245 -1.49 7.60 15.96
N ARG A 246 -1.58 6.29 16.17
CA ARG A 246 -2.87 5.58 16.29
C ARG A 246 -3.74 6.17 17.40
N ALA A 247 -3.14 6.44 18.56
CA ALA A 247 -3.84 7.07 19.69
C ALA A 247 -4.29 8.50 19.34
N HIS A 248 -3.41 9.30 18.72
CA HIS A 248 -3.72 10.65 18.26
C HIS A 248 -4.85 10.68 17.23
N ALA A 249 -4.80 9.81 16.22
CA ALA A 249 -5.79 9.72 15.15
C ALA A 249 -7.14 9.14 15.63
N GLY A 250 -7.13 8.27 16.64
CA GLY A 250 -8.31 7.57 17.15
C GLY A 250 -8.98 8.20 18.35
N ALA A 251 -8.25 8.42 19.44
CA ALA A 251 -8.81 8.76 20.74
C ALA A 251 -9.12 10.26 20.91
N GLN A 252 -8.31 11.13 20.29
CA GLN A 252 -8.44 12.58 20.48
C GLN A 252 -9.39 13.26 19.48
N ALA A 253 -9.75 12.57 18.40
CA ALA A 253 -10.65 13.12 17.39
C ALA A 253 -11.42 12.01 16.65
N PRO A 254 -12.46 11.41 17.25
CA PRO A 254 -13.29 10.40 16.56
C PRO A 254 -13.81 10.89 15.21
N ALA A 255 -14.17 12.17 15.11
CA ALA A 255 -14.59 12.80 13.87
C ALA A 255 -13.47 12.87 12.82
N ARG A 256 -12.20 13.09 13.23
CA ARG A 256 -11.05 13.07 12.29
C ARG A 256 -10.75 11.65 11.79
N ALA A 257 -10.83 10.66 12.67
CA ALA A 257 -10.68 9.24 12.30
C ALA A 257 -11.76 8.80 11.32
N GLU A 258 -13.00 9.21 11.54
CA GLU A 258 -14.12 8.95 10.64
C GLU A 258 -13.93 9.68 9.30
N ALA A 259 -13.52 10.94 9.32
CA ALA A 259 -13.22 11.70 8.11
C ALA A 259 -12.11 11.03 7.28
N ARG A 260 -11.01 10.56 7.90
CA ARG A 260 -9.94 9.80 7.22
C ARG A 260 -10.48 8.50 6.61
N ARG A 261 -11.26 7.72 7.35
CA ARG A 261 -11.90 6.50 6.82
C ARG A 261 -12.82 6.80 5.64
N ARG A 262 -13.60 7.88 5.72
CA ARG A 262 -14.47 8.32 4.64
C ARG A 262 -13.69 8.72 3.39
N VAL A 263 -12.60 9.48 3.54
CA VAL A 263 -11.74 9.88 2.41
C VAL A 263 -11.13 8.65 1.74
N ARG A 264 -10.65 7.65 2.51
CA ARG A 264 -10.14 6.40 1.95
C ARG A 264 -11.24 5.61 1.23
N ALA A 265 -12.42 5.51 1.82
CA ALA A 265 -13.56 4.82 1.21
C ALA A 265 -14.01 5.52 -0.09
N GLU A 266 -14.03 6.85 -0.11
CA GLU A 266 -14.35 7.63 -1.30
C GLU A 266 -13.30 7.44 -2.39
N HIS A 267 -12.02 7.48 -2.05
CA HIS A 267 -10.94 7.22 -3.00
C HIS A 267 -11.08 5.83 -3.62
N ARG A 268 -11.26 4.81 -2.77
CA ARG A 268 -11.46 3.42 -3.22
C ARG A 268 -12.69 3.26 -4.10
N LEU A 269 -13.80 3.90 -3.74
CA LEU A 269 -15.02 3.88 -4.55
C LEU A 269 -14.78 4.52 -5.93
N ARG A 270 -14.10 5.67 -5.98
CA ARG A 270 -13.77 6.35 -7.25
C ARG A 270 -12.90 5.47 -8.14
N GLU A 271 -11.88 4.83 -7.57
CA GLU A 271 -11.01 3.88 -8.27
C GLU A 271 -11.81 2.73 -8.89
N LEU A 272 -12.65 2.05 -8.09
CA LEU A 272 -13.49 0.95 -8.56
C LEU A 272 -14.50 1.38 -9.63
N VAL A 273 -15.11 2.56 -9.48
CA VAL A 273 -16.06 3.10 -10.48
C VAL A 273 -15.33 3.43 -11.77
N THR A 274 -14.15 4.06 -11.71
CA THR A 274 -13.36 4.41 -12.89
C THR A 274 -12.93 3.17 -13.64
N GLN A 275 -12.37 2.18 -12.92
CA GLN A 275 -11.94 0.92 -13.52
C GLN A 275 -13.11 0.16 -14.13
N GLY A 276 -14.21 0.00 -13.39
CA GLY A 276 -15.40 -0.70 -13.87
C GLY A 276 -16.04 -0.02 -15.08
N PHE A 277 -15.94 1.32 -15.17
CA PHE A 277 -16.41 2.03 -16.36
C PHE A 277 -15.49 1.79 -17.57
N LEU A 278 -14.18 1.83 -17.38
CA LEU A 278 -13.19 1.54 -18.44
C LEU A 278 -13.35 0.11 -18.96
N ASP A 279 -13.43 -0.86 -18.06
CA ASP A 279 -13.63 -2.27 -18.42
C ASP A 279 -14.93 -2.50 -19.21
N ARG A 280 -16.03 -1.84 -18.79
CA ARG A 280 -17.29 -1.89 -19.51
C ARG A 280 -17.16 -1.26 -20.89
N LEU A 281 -16.50 -0.10 -20.99
CA LEU A 281 -16.26 0.57 -22.26
C LEU A 281 -15.50 -0.35 -23.23
N GLU A 282 -14.39 -0.93 -22.78
CA GLU A 282 -13.54 -1.79 -23.60
C GLU A 282 -14.21 -3.11 -24.01
N ARG A 283 -14.94 -3.76 -23.06
CA ARG A 283 -15.54 -5.08 -23.32
C ARG A 283 -16.88 -5.05 -24.02
N SER A 284 -17.64 -3.98 -23.86
CA SER A 284 -19.06 -3.96 -24.27
C SER A 284 -19.44 -2.85 -25.25
N VAL A 285 -18.59 -1.82 -25.39
CA VAL A 285 -18.90 -0.62 -26.19
C VAL A 285 -17.97 -0.50 -27.39
N LEU A 286 -16.68 -0.78 -27.18
CA LEU A 286 -15.68 -0.67 -28.25
C LEU A 286 -15.58 -1.96 -29.06
N ALA A 287 -15.40 -1.81 -30.38
CA ALA A 287 -14.99 -2.92 -31.23
C ALA A 287 -13.53 -3.32 -30.92
N PRO A 288 -13.15 -4.59 -31.13
CA PRO A 288 -11.78 -5.02 -30.98
C PRO A 288 -10.82 -4.15 -31.80
N GLY A 289 -9.82 -3.54 -31.15
CA GLY A 289 -8.83 -2.67 -31.79
C GLY A 289 -9.25 -1.20 -31.94
N GLU A 290 -10.52 -0.85 -31.73
CA GLU A 290 -11.04 0.51 -31.95
C GLU A 290 -10.29 1.59 -31.13
N LEU A 291 -9.88 1.29 -29.88
CA LEU A 291 -9.10 2.24 -29.09
C LEU A 291 -7.75 2.55 -29.76
N SER A 292 -7.10 1.53 -30.34
CA SER A 292 -5.85 1.68 -31.09
C SER A 292 -6.07 2.50 -32.36
N ASP A 293 -7.18 2.28 -33.07
CA ASP A 293 -7.51 3.02 -34.30
C ASP A 293 -7.78 4.50 -33.99
N VAL A 294 -8.51 4.78 -32.92
CA VAL A 294 -8.75 6.16 -32.45
C VAL A 294 -7.43 6.82 -32.04
N ALA A 295 -6.55 6.10 -31.34
CA ALA A 295 -5.22 6.61 -31.00
C ALA A 295 -4.37 6.92 -32.23
N ALA A 296 -4.41 6.08 -33.26
CA ALA A 296 -3.73 6.32 -34.55
C ALA A 296 -4.25 7.60 -35.22
N ARG A 297 -5.56 7.84 -35.23
CA ARG A 297 -6.18 9.05 -35.79
C ARG A 297 -5.79 10.32 -35.01
N ILE A 298 -5.67 10.21 -33.66
CA ILE A 298 -5.15 11.32 -32.84
C ILE A 298 -3.69 11.60 -33.19
N ALA A 299 -2.88 10.55 -33.32
CA ALA A 299 -1.47 10.69 -33.72
C ALA A 299 -1.32 11.33 -35.12
N ALA A 300 -2.22 11.00 -36.05
CA ALA A 300 -2.29 11.60 -37.39
C ALA A 300 -2.91 13.03 -37.38
N ARG A 301 -3.33 13.56 -36.22
CA ARG A 301 -3.99 14.86 -36.09
C ARG A 301 -5.34 14.98 -36.82
N GLU A 302 -5.99 13.87 -37.09
CA GLU A 302 -7.33 13.83 -37.72
C GLU A 302 -8.47 14.15 -36.76
N ILE A 303 -8.26 13.88 -35.49
CA ILE A 303 -9.20 14.18 -34.41
C ILE A 303 -8.41 14.61 -33.16
N ASP A 304 -8.96 15.51 -32.38
CA ASP A 304 -8.37 15.89 -31.10
C ASP A 304 -8.75 14.91 -29.97
N PRO A 305 -7.91 14.75 -28.92
CA PRO A 305 -8.15 13.81 -27.84
C PRO A 305 -9.45 14.03 -27.09
N TYR A 306 -9.90 15.28 -26.92
CA TYR A 306 -11.10 15.60 -26.17
C TYR A 306 -12.37 15.18 -26.90
N SER A 307 -12.44 15.47 -28.21
CA SER A 307 -13.54 15.03 -29.07
C SER A 307 -13.62 13.52 -29.18
N ALA A 308 -12.46 12.85 -29.31
CA ALA A 308 -12.38 11.39 -29.28
C ALA A 308 -12.94 10.82 -27.97
N ALA A 309 -12.45 11.31 -26.83
CA ALA A 309 -12.92 10.86 -25.51
C ALA A 309 -14.41 11.10 -25.31
N ALA A 310 -14.91 12.31 -25.68
CA ALA A 310 -16.34 12.63 -25.57
C ALA A 310 -17.22 11.68 -26.38
N SER A 311 -16.78 11.32 -27.59
CA SER A 311 -17.48 10.36 -28.46
C SER A 311 -17.58 8.96 -27.82
N LEU A 312 -16.45 8.45 -27.29
CA LEU A 312 -16.42 7.13 -26.63
C LEU A 312 -17.28 7.11 -25.36
N ILE A 313 -17.22 8.18 -24.53
CA ILE A 313 -18.05 8.30 -23.32
C ILE A 313 -19.53 8.36 -23.65
N ALA A 314 -19.92 9.09 -24.70
CA ALA A 314 -21.32 9.18 -25.11
C ALA A 314 -21.91 7.83 -25.47
N ARG A 315 -21.15 6.96 -26.13
CA ARG A 315 -21.55 5.58 -26.48
C ARG A 315 -21.67 4.66 -25.24
N GLY A 316 -20.82 4.88 -24.23
CA GLY A 316 -20.87 4.12 -22.97
C GLY A 316 -22.07 4.47 -22.06
N ARG A 317 -22.83 5.53 -22.39
CA ARG A 317 -24.05 5.93 -21.67
C ARG A 317 -25.33 5.30 -22.22
N ALA A 318 -25.27 4.77 -23.40
CA ALA A 318 -26.37 4.05 -24.04
C ALA A 318 -26.36 2.56 -23.64
#